data_f8970fba7c31f9ae09fb1d515782230a
#
_entry.id   f8970fba7c31f9ae09fb1d515782230a
#
_cell.length_a   1.000
_cell.length_b   1.000
_cell.length_c   1.000
_cell.angle_alpha   90.00
_cell.angle_beta   90.00
_cell.angle_gamma   90.00
#
_symmetry.space_group_name_H-M   'P 1'
#
loop_
_entity.id
_entity.type
_entity.pdbx_description
1 polymer ?
#
loop_
_entity_poly.entity_id
_entity_poly.type
_entity_poly.pdbx_seq_one_letter_code
_entity_poly.pdbx_strand_id
1 'polypeptide(L)'
;MAEIPTKLPYTTLRAFLTPILLLAFRPKVKGLRHVPATGPCILASNHLSFSDSIFMPLVVPRKVTYLAKSEYFTAPGAKGLIQKLTFIALGQVPVDRSGGRRSEAALLTGLKILAEGDCLGIYPEGTRSPDGRLYKGRTGIARLAMESGAPVIPVAMFNTHQIQPTGKLIPKIKRVRMEFGEPMYFTGDSTDMN
;
A
#
# COMPACT_ATOMS: atom_id res chain seq x y z
N MET A 1 -1.34 2.71 -21.01
CA MET A 1 -1.52 1.75 -19.90
C MET A 1 -0.21 1.70 -19.13
N ALA A 2 -0.22 1.94 -17.80
CA ALA A 2 0.98 1.81 -17.00
C ALA A 2 1.38 0.33 -16.92
N GLU A 3 2.64 0.00 -17.28
CA GLU A 3 3.17 -1.34 -17.09
C GLU A 3 3.38 -1.60 -15.60
N ILE A 4 2.95 -2.77 -15.13
CA ILE A 4 3.22 -3.19 -13.74
C ILE A 4 4.69 -3.55 -13.66
N PRO A 5 5.47 -2.95 -12.74
CA PRO A 5 6.91 -3.18 -12.64
C PRO A 5 7.22 -4.67 -12.41
N THR A 6 8.26 -5.17 -13.04
CA THR A 6 8.73 -6.54 -12.86
C THR A 6 9.00 -6.84 -11.37
N LYS A 7 8.83 -8.09 -10.94
CA LYS A 7 9.03 -8.48 -9.52
C LYS A 7 10.50 -8.42 -9.08
N LEU A 8 11.44 -8.45 -10.02
CA LEU A 8 12.87 -8.56 -9.74
C LEU A 8 13.46 -7.38 -8.92
N PRO A 9 13.26 -6.09 -9.31
CA PRO A 9 13.83 -4.98 -8.53
C PRO A 9 13.22 -4.90 -7.13
N TYR A 10 11.92 -5.22 -6.98
CA TYR A 10 11.26 -5.31 -5.69
C TYR A 10 11.87 -6.39 -4.79
N THR A 11 12.09 -7.60 -5.32
CA THR A 11 12.63 -8.73 -4.57
C THR A 11 14.07 -8.45 -4.11
N THR A 12 14.89 -7.88 -4.99
CA THR A 12 16.29 -7.54 -4.68
C THR A 12 16.36 -6.47 -3.58
N LEU A 13 15.63 -5.36 -3.74
CA LEU A 13 15.60 -4.30 -2.74
C LEU A 13 15.09 -4.83 -1.39
N ARG A 14 14.03 -5.63 -1.42
CA ARG A 14 13.46 -6.23 -0.22
C ARG A 14 14.48 -7.14 0.49
N ALA A 15 15.19 -8.00 -0.25
CA ALA A 15 16.19 -8.90 0.33
C ALA A 15 17.29 -8.13 1.07
N PHE A 16 17.72 -6.98 0.54
CA PHE A 16 18.71 -6.12 1.16
C PHE A 16 18.17 -5.34 2.36
N LEU A 17 17.00 -4.71 2.22
CA LEU A 17 16.45 -3.84 3.27
C LEU A 17 15.84 -4.62 4.44
N THR A 18 15.28 -5.81 4.18
CA THR A 18 14.56 -6.58 5.20
C THR A 18 15.41 -6.83 6.45
N PRO A 19 16.62 -7.41 6.40
CA PRO A 19 17.38 -7.69 7.61
C PRO A 19 17.73 -6.41 8.39
N ILE A 20 18.08 -5.34 7.69
CA ILE A 20 18.45 -4.06 8.30
C ILE A 20 17.25 -3.45 9.04
N LEU A 21 16.11 -3.38 8.36
CA LEU A 21 14.91 -2.76 8.92
C LEU A 21 14.27 -3.61 10.02
N LEU A 22 14.30 -4.95 9.90
CA LEU A 22 13.85 -5.85 10.96
C LEU A 22 14.70 -5.69 12.23
N LEU A 23 16.01 -5.57 12.10
CA LEU A 23 16.91 -5.36 13.23
C LEU A 23 16.69 -3.99 13.88
N ALA A 24 16.58 -2.93 13.07
CA ALA A 24 16.44 -1.56 13.54
C ALA A 24 15.07 -1.31 14.20
N PHE A 25 13.99 -1.70 13.55
CA PHE A 25 12.62 -1.36 13.96
C PHE A 25 11.90 -2.48 14.71
N ARG A 26 12.43 -3.69 14.69
CA ARG A 26 11.93 -4.88 15.42
C ARG A 26 10.40 -4.98 15.40
N PRO A 27 9.78 -5.11 14.20
CA PRO A 27 8.33 -5.08 14.05
C PRO A 27 7.68 -6.21 14.85
N LYS A 28 6.63 -5.87 15.59
CA LYS A 28 5.76 -6.84 16.26
C LYS A 28 4.54 -7.03 15.37
N VAL A 29 4.41 -8.24 14.81
CA VAL A 29 3.36 -8.56 13.83
C VAL A 29 2.44 -9.62 14.42
N LYS A 30 1.12 -9.39 14.28
CA LYS A 30 0.08 -10.37 14.61
C LYS A 30 -0.80 -10.63 13.39
N GLY A 31 -1.37 -11.82 13.32
CA GLY A 31 -2.37 -12.17 12.31
C GLY A 31 -1.84 -12.30 10.88
N LEU A 32 -0.52 -12.33 10.65
CA LEU A 32 0.06 -12.42 9.30
C LEU A 32 -0.43 -13.63 8.50
N ARG A 33 -0.84 -14.72 9.18
CA ARG A 33 -1.44 -15.92 8.58
C ARG A 33 -2.75 -15.64 7.82
N HIS A 34 -3.40 -14.52 8.08
CA HIS A 34 -4.64 -14.11 7.39
C HIS A 34 -4.37 -13.57 5.98
N VAL A 35 -3.12 -13.23 5.66
CA VAL A 35 -2.75 -12.81 4.32
C VAL A 35 -2.58 -14.05 3.42
N PRO A 36 -3.39 -14.20 2.35
CA PRO A 36 -3.27 -15.33 1.43
C PRO A 36 -1.88 -15.40 0.80
N ALA A 37 -1.30 -16.59 0.73
CA ALA A 37 0.01 -16.82 0.09
C ALA A 37 -0.02 -16.53 -1.42
N THR A 38 -1.16 -16.80 -2.07
CA THR A 38 -1.39 -16.62 -3.51
C THR A 38 -2.79 -16.07 -3.76
N GLY A 39 -3.06 -15.66 -5.00
CA GLY A 39 -4.36 -15.10 -5.40
C GLY A 39 -4.52 -13.62 -5.00
N PRO A 40 -5.58 -12.97 -5.49
CA PRO A 40 -5.83 -11.57 -5.21
C PRO A 40 -6.18 -11.34 -3.73
N CYS A 41 -5.73 -10.22 -3.18
CA CYS A 41 -6.20 -9.74 -1.88
C CYS A 41 -5.98 -8.23 -1.75
N ILE A 42 -6.76 -7.59 -0.88
CA ILE A 42 -6.68 -6.17 -0.57
C ILE A 42 -6.22 -6.02 0.89
N LEU A 43 -5.07 -5.40 1.12
CA LEU A 43 -4.64 -5.00 2.46
C LEU A 43 -5.11 -3.59 2.74
N ALA A 44 -6.14 -3.45 3.55
CA ALA A 44 -6.75 -2.18 3.91
C ALA A 44 -6.16 -1.64 5.22
N SER A 45 -5.34 -0.61 5.16
CA SER A 45 -4.63 -0.10 6.33
C SER A 45 -4.95 1.37 6.62
N ASN A 46 -4.92 1.75 7.88
CA ASN A 46 -4.79 3.14 8.27
C ASN A 46 -3.45 3.71 7.77
N HIS A 47 -3.39 5.02 7.54
CA HIS A 47 -2.21 5.67 6.95
C HIS A 47 -1.66 6.76 7.88
N LEU A 48 -0.66 6.41 8.66
CA LEU A 48 -0.06 7.30 9.66
C LEU A 48 1.25 7.95 9.20
N SER A 49 1.95 7.30 8.24
CA SER A 49 3.28 7.70 7.83
C SER A 49 3.62 7.23 6.42
N PHE A 50 4.59 7.86 5.77
CA PHE A 50 5.18 7.33 4.54
C PHE A 50 5.80 5.94 4.77
N SER A 51 6.36 5.71 5.95
CA SER A 51 6.98 4.43 6.33
C SER A 51 5.99 3.24 6.34
N ASP A 52 4.68 3.46 6.39
CA ASP A 52 3.68 2.39 6.32
C ASP A 52 3.84 1.56 5.04
N SER A 53 4.08 2.25 3.91
CA SER A 53 4.32 1.63 2.60
C SER A 53 5.69 0.94 2.48
N ILE A 54 6.52 1.03 3.50
CA ILE A 54 7.79 0.29 3.62
C ILE A 54 7.63 -0.89 4.57
N PHE A 55 7.09 -0.65 5.76
CA PHE A 55 6.99 -1.69 6.80
C PHE A 55 6.02 -2.81 6.46
N MET A 56 4.89 -2.51 5.82
CA MET A 56 3.92 -3.55 5.46
C MET A 56 4.49 -4.52 4.42
N PRO A 57 5.07 -4.07 3.27
CA PRO A 57 5.71 -4.97 2.33
C PRO A 57 6.90 -5.75 2.91
N LEU A 58 7.55 -5.22 3.93
CA LEU A 58 8.68 -5.86 4.57
C LEU A 58 8.30 -7.18 5.26
N VAL A 59 7.12 -7.19 5.94
CA VAL A 59 6.67 -8.34 6.73
C VAL A 59 5.76 -9.30 5.96
N VAL A 60 5.03 -8.81 4.96
CA VAL A 60 4.14 -9.63 4.13
C VAL A 60 4.98 -10.55 3.23
N PRO A 61 4.77 -11.88 3.19
CA PRO A 61 5.65 -12.82 2.50
C PRO A 61 5.53 -12.79 0.97
N ARG A 62 4.79 -11.86 0.41
CA ARG A 62 4.59 -11.65 -1.03
C ARG A 62 4.69 -10.17 -1.41
N LYS A 63 4.76 -9.88 -2.72
CA LYS A 63 4.75 -8.50 -3.22
C LYS A 63 3.43 -7.83 -2.85
N VAL A 64 3.52 -6.64 -2.25
CA VAL A 64 2.39 -5.76 -2.04
C VAL A 64 2.52 -4.58 -3.00
N THR A 65 1.54 -4.38 -3.85
CA THR A 65 1.50 -3.32 -4.84
C THR A 65 0.65 -2.16 -4.33
N TYR A 66 1.18 -0.93 -4.40
CA TYR A 66 0.47 0.29 -4.01
C TYR A 66 0.26 1.20 -5.21
N LEU A 67 -0.78 2.03 -5.15
CA LEU A 67 -1.04 3.08 -6.11
C LEU A 67 -0.38 4.39 -5.66
N ALA A 68 0.52 4.94 -6.46
CA ALA A 68 1.21 6.20 -6.18
C ALA A 68 0.93 7.24 -7.26
N LYS A 69 1.12 8.52 -6.93
CA LYS A 69 0.92 9.61 -7.90
C LYS A 69 1.89 9.49 -9.06
N SER A 70 1.40 9.64 -10.29
CA SER A 70 2.21 9.58 -11.53
C SER A 70 3.38 10.57 -11.52
N GLU A 71 3.23 11.71 -10.85
CA GLU A 71 4.28 12.74 -10.75
C GLU A 71 5.57 12.21 -10.08
N TYR A 72 5.46 11.18 -9.24
CA TYR A 72 6.65 10.54 -8.65
C TYR A 72 7.47 9.72 -9.64
N PHE A 73 6.91 9.43 -10.81
CA PHE A 73 7.54 8.64 -11.86
C PHE A 73 7.97 9.47 -13.08
N THR A 74 7.54 10.73 -13.15
CA THR A 74 7.76 11.62 -14.32
C THR A 74 8.62 12.85 -13.99
N ALA A 75 9.06 13.00 -12.75
CA ALA A 75 9.91 14.11 -12.36
C ALA A 75 11.23 14.12 -13.16
N PRO A 76 11.66 15.29 -13.68
CA PRO A 76 12.86 15.40 -14.51
C PRO A 76 14.15 15.30 -13.71
N GLY A 77 15.25 15.01 -14.43
CA GLY A 77 16.61 15.00 -13.90
C GLY A 77 16.97 13.79 -13.06
N ALA A 78 18.20 13.76 -12.56
CA ALA A 78 18.74 12.64 -11.78
C ALA A 78 17.93 12.34 -10.50
N LYS A 79 17.46 13.37 -9.81
CA LYS A 79 16.58 13.21 -8.62
C LYS A 79 15.27 12.52 -8.99
N GLY A 80 14.65 12.90 -10.11
CA GLY A 80 13.43 12.27 -10.60
C GLY A 80 13.65 10.81 -10.99
N LEU A 81 14.78 10.48 -11.62
CA LEU A 81 15.15 9.11 -11.96
C LEU A 81 15.33 8.25 -10.69
N ILE A 82 16.07 8.75 -9.69
CA ILE A 82 16.24 8.06 -8.41
C ILE A 82 14.88 7.83 -7.73
N GLN A 83 14.03 8.86 -7.70
CA GLN A 83 12.69 8.76 -7.14
C GLN A 83 11.87 7.69 -7.87
N LYS A 84 11.81 7.73 -9.20
CA LYS A 84 11.12 6.73 -10.02
C LYS A 84 11.59 5.31 -9.70
N LEU A 85 12.90 5.07 -9.71
CA LEU A 85 13.47 3.76 -9.43
C LEU A 85 13.14 3.29 -8.01
N THR A 86 13.15 4.19 -7.03
CA THR A 86 12.77 3.90 -5.64
C THR A 86 11.31 3.46 -5.55
N PHE A 87 10.38 4.19 -6.18
CA PHE A 87 8.95 3.84 -6.16
C PHE A 87 8.68 2.51 -6.86
N ILE A 88 9.33 2.26 -8.01
CA ILE A 88 9.25 0.96 -8.71
C ILE A 88 9.76 -0.17 -7.82
N ALA A 89 10.91 0.02 -7.19
CA ALA A 89 11.51 -0.97 -6.30
C ALA A 89 10.69 -1.22 -5.03
N LEU A 90 9.90 -0.24 -4.60
CA LEU A 90 8.92 -0.39 -3.50
C LEU A 90 7.58 -1.02 -3.95
N GLY A 91 7.46 -1.48 -5.22
CA GLY A 91 6.23 -2.09 -5.72
C GLY A 91 5.10 -1.08 -6.00
N GLN A 92 5.43 0.19 -6.17
CA GLN A 92 4.45 1.23 -6.46
C GLN A 92 4.11 1.28 -7.95
N VAL A 93 2.84 1.47 -8.27
CA VAL A 93 2.35 1.64 -9.65
C VAL A 93 1.82 3.05 -9.84
N PRO A 94 2.24 3.76 -10.91
CA PRO A 94 1.76 5.10 -11.17
C PRO A 94 0.27 5.12 -11.51
N VAL A 95 -0.45 6.06 -10.92
CA VAL A 95 -1.84 6.39 -11.29
C VAL A 95 -1.92 7.86 -11.60
N ASP A 96 -2.43 8.17 -12.77
CA ASP A 96 -2.75 9.54 -13.13
C ASP A 96 -3.95 10.01 -12.30
N ARG A 97 -3.70 11.01 -11.49
CA ARG A 97 -4.71 11.67 -10.65
C ARG A 97 -5.03 13.09 -11.16
N SER A 98 -4.66 13.42 -12.40
CA SER A 98 -5.05 14.66 -13.06
C SER A 98 -6.48 14.52 -13.61
N GLY A 99 -7.28 15.58 -13.50
CA GLY A 99 -8.64 15.61 -14.04
C GLY A 99 -9.76 15.07 -13.15
N GLY A 100 -11.00 15.15 -13.62
CA GLY A 100 -12.23 14.81 -12.90
C GLY A 100 -12.48 13.31 -12.66
N ARG A 101 -11.77 12.43 -13.37
CA ARG A 101 -11.91 10.96 -13.30
C ARG A 101 -10.82 10.29 -12.45
N ARG A 102 -10.24 11.01 -11.49
CA ARG A 102 -9.11 10.53 -10.67
C ARG A 102 -9.39 9.23 -9.93
N SER A 103 -10.59 9.10 -9.39
CA SER A 103 -11.02 7.91 -8.66
C SER A 103 -11.19 6.71 -9.58
N GLU A 104 -11.64 6.92 -10.81
CA GLU A 104 -11.87 5.87 -11.80
C GLU A 104 -10.56 5.26 -12.29
N ALA A 105 -9.55 6.08 -12.62
CA ALA A 105 -8.23 5.59 -13.02
C ALA A 105 -7.57 4.75 -11.91
N ALA A 106 -7.71 5.16 -10.66
CA ALA A 106 -7.21 4.41 -9.51
C ALA A 106 -7.97 3.08 -9.34
N LEU A 107 -9.30 3.09 -9.50
CA LEU A 107 -10.13 1.89 -9.43
C LEU A 107 -9.73 0.88 -10.51
N LEU A 108 -9.70 1.30 -11.79
CA LEU A 108 -9.33 0.42 -12.91
C LEU A 108 -7.92 -0.17 -12.76
N THR A 109 -6.96 0.63 -12.29
CA THR A 109 -5.61 0.14 -12.01
C THR A 109 -5.61 -0.88 -10.87
N GLY A 110 -6.36 -0.63 -9.80
CA GLY A 110 -6.50 -1.55 -8.68
C GLY A 110 -7.15 -2.87 -9.10
N LEU A 111 -8.23 -2.82 -9.88
CA LEU A 111 -8.89 -4.01 -10.43
C LEU A 111 -7.95 -4.83 -11.33
N LYS A 112 -7.13 -4.17 -12.16
CA LYS A 112 -6.13 -4.85 -12.98
C LYS A 112 -5.11 -5.61 -12.11
N ILE A 113 -4.58 -4.99 -11.04
CA ILE A 113 -3.64 -5.63 -10.11
C ILE A 113 -4.28 -6.88 -9.48
N LEU A 114 -5.53 -6.78 -9.05
CA LEU A 114 -6.27 -7.89 -8.46
C LEU A 114 -6.56 -9.00 -9.48
N ALA A 115 -6.93 -8.65 -10.72
CA ALA A 115 -7.14 -9.63 -11.80
C ALA A 115 -5.86 -10.41 -12.16
N GLU A 116 -4.68 -9.81 -11.97
CA GLU A 116 -3.38 -10.48 -12.12
C GLU A 116 -3.03 -11.40 -10.94
N GLY A 117 -3.89 -11.50 -9.92
CA GLY A 117 -3.68 -12.31 -8.72
C GLY A 117 -2.70 -11.67 -7.72
N ASP A 118 -2.38 -10.41 -7.86
CA ASP A 118 -1.46 -9.69 -6.99
C ASP A 118 -2.16 -9.14 -5.73
N CYS A 119 -1.37 -8.80 -4.71
CA CYS A 119 -1.83 -8.20 -3.46
C CYS A 119 -1.80 -6.67 -3.59
N LEU A 120 -2.96 -6.04 -3.42
CA LEU A 120 -3.11 -4.58 -3.44
C LEU A 120 -3.10 -4.01 -2.03
N GLY A 121 -2.14 -3.13 -1.73
CA GLY A 121 -2.16 -2.30 -0.52
C GLY A 121 -2.94 -1.00 -0.76
N ILE A 122 -3.90 -0.71 0.10
CA ILE A 122 -4.69 0.51 0.01
C ILE A 122 -4.84 1.18 1.38
N TYR A 123 -4.86 2.50 1.37
CA TYR A 123 -5.18 3.33 2.52
C TYR A 123 -6.55 3.96 2.28
N PRO A 124 -7.62 3.45 2.90
CA PRO A 124 -8.99 3.92 2.63
C PRO A 124 -9.18 5.42 2.90
N GLU A 125 -8.42 5.99 3.83
CA GLU A 125 -8.43 7.43 4.15
C GLU A 125 -8.01 8.31 2.95
N GLY A 126 -7.23 7.76 2.01
CA GLY A 126 -6.75 8.43 0.80
C GLY A 126 -5.64 9.45 1.05
N THR A 127 -5.28 9.71 2.30
CA THR A 127 -4.19 10.60 2.72
C THR A 127 -3.62 10.15 4.05
N ARG A 128 -2.44 10.63 4.40
CA ARG A 128 -1.84 10.37 5.72
C ARG A 128 -2.58 11.15 6.79
N SER A 129 -2.80 10.52 7.95
CA SER A 129 -3.32 11.17 9.12
C SER A 129 -2.38 12.30 9.57
N PRO A 130 -2.89 13.52 9.80
CA PRO A 130 -2.07 14.64 10.24
C PRO A 130 -1.69 14.56 11.73
N ASP A 131 -2.49 13.87 12.54
CA ASP A 131 -2.41 13.84 14.01
C ASP A 131 -2.31 12.43 14.61
N GLY A 132 -2.23 11.40 13.77
CA GLY A 132 -2.15 10.01 14.18
C GLY A 132 -3.49 9.34 14.50
N ARG A 133 -4.63 10.02 14.29
CA ARG A 133 -5.97 9.47 14.45
C ARG A 133 -6.41 8.73 13.19
N LEU A 134 -7.38 7.84 13.36
CA LEU A 134 -8.06 7.18 12.25
C LEU A 134 -9.14 8.11 11.67
N TYR A 135 -9.14 8.28 10.36
CA TYR A 135 -10.12 9.08 9.64
C TYR A 135 -11.06 8.23 8.81
N LYS A 136 -12.19 8.81 8.41
CA LYS A 136 -13.20 8.15 7.59
C LYS A 136 -12.59 7.66 6.27
N GLY A 137 -12.79 6.39 5.96
CA GLY A 137 -12.43 5.79 4.68
C GLY A 137 -13.31 6.29 3.53
N ARG A 138 -12.76 6.28 2.32
CA ARG A 138 -13.47 6.58 1.08
C ARG A 138 -14.07 5.30 0.50
N THR A 139 -15.12 5.43 -0.30
CA THR A 139 -15.88 4.32 -0.88
C THR A 139 -15.12 3.50 -1.94
N GLY A 140 -14.01 4.00 -2.47
CA GLY A 140 -13.24 3.30 -3.50
C GLY A 140 -12.77 1.89 -3.13
N ILE A 141 -12.54 1.62 -1.84
CA ILE A 141 -12.19 0.26 -1.38
C ILE A 141 -13.40 -0.69 -1.46
N ALA A 142 -14.60 -0.21 -1.19
CA ALA A 142 -15.81 -1.02 -1.30
C ALA A 142 -16.06 -1.44 -2.75
N ARG A 143 -15.89 -0.52 -3.70
CA ARG A 143 -15.96 -0.83 -5.14
C ARG A 143 -14.91 -1.85 -5.54
N LEU A 144 -13.65 -1.67 -5.13
CA LEU A 144 -12.58 -2.65 -5.41
C LEU A 144 -12.92 -4.04 -4.88
N ALA A 145 -13.43 -4.14 -3.64
CA ALA A 145 -13.77 -5.41 -3.03
C ALA A 145 -14.94 -6.10 -3.74
N MET A 146 -16.03 -5.38 -4.03
CA MET A 146 -17.21 -5.95 -4.66
C MET A 146 -16.96 -6.31 -6.13
N GLU A 147 -16.29 -5.45 -6.91
CA GLU A 147 -16.04 -5.69 -8.33
C GLU A 147 -14.98 -6.78 -8.57
N SER A 148 -14.00 -6.94 -7.67
CA SER A 148 -12.96 -7.97 -7.79
C SER A 148 -13.30 -9.29 -7.11
N GLY A 149 -14.23 -9.29 -6.13
CA GLY A 149 -14.46 -10.44 -5.23
C GLY A 149 -13.26 -10.80 -4.34
N ALA A 150 -12.20 -10.00 -4.35
CA ALA A 150 -10.99 -10.27 -3.57
C ALA A 150 -11.24 -10.05 -2.06
N PRO A 151 -10.70 -10.92 -1.18
CA PRO A 151 -10.79 -10.72 0.26
C PRO A 151 -10.09 -9.43 0.69
N VAL A 152 -10.73 -8.70 1.59
CA VAL A 152 -10.18 -7.53 2.25
C VAL A 152 -9.62 -7.93 3.61
N ILE A 153 -8.33 -7.75 3.81
CA ILE A 153 -7.66 -7.98 5.09
C ILE A 153 -7.45 -6.61 5.76
N PRO A 154 -8.14 -6.30 6.85
CA PRO A 154 -7.91 -5.07 7.59
C PRO A 154 -6.55 -5.13 8.28
N VAL A 155 -5.79 -4.05 8.18
CA VAL A 155 -4.47 -3.95 8.78
C VAL A 155 -4.41 -2.70 9.66
N ALA A 156 -4.02 -2.88 10.92
CA ALA A 156 -3.77 -1.78 11.84
C ALA A 156 -2.26 -1.53 11.98
N MET A 157 -1.82 -0.34 11.59
CA MET A 157 -0.47 0.17 11.79
C MET A 157 -0.42 1.02 13.06
N PHE A 158 0.57 0.77 13.91
CA PHE A 158 0.75 1.51 15.17
C PHE A 158 2.13 2.15 15.24
N ASN A 159 2.20 3.33 15.83
CA ASN A 159 3.41 4.08 16.14
C ASN A 159 4.16 4.68 14.93
N THR A 160 3.76 4.42 13.70
CA THR A 160 4.50 4.90 12.52
C THR A 160 4.48 6.42 12.39
N HIS A 161 3.44 7.12 12.89
CA HIS A 161 3.42 8.58 12.99
C HIS A 161 4.51 9.14 13.92
N GLN A 162 4.90 8.37 14.96
CA GLN A 162 5.98 8.76 15.87
C GLN A 162 7.36 8.43 15.29
N ILE A 163 7.43 7.44 14.41
CA ILE A 163 8.65 7.05 13.70
C ILE A 163 8.98 8.08 12.65
N GLN A 164 8.03 8.39 11.77
CA GLN A 164 8.22 9.38 10.70
C GLN A 164 6.97 10.25 10.58
N PRO A 165 6.85 11.31 11.37
CA PRO A 165 5.76 12.29 11.26
C PRO A 165 5.68 12.88 9.86
N THR A 166 4.50 13.30 9.44
CA THR A 166 4.29 13.96 8.15
C THR A 166 5.23 15.17 8.01
N GLY A 167 5.93 15.25 6.88
CA GLY A 167 6.93 16.30 6.60
C GLY A 167 8.36 15.99 7.08
N LYS A 168 8.60 14.91 7.84
CA LYS A 168 9.95 14.49 8.20
C LYS A 168 10.48 13.42 7.23
N LEU A 169 11.74 13.58 6.81
CA LEU A 169 12.40 12.66 5.87
C LEU A 169 13.05 11.47 6.58
N ILE A 170 13.68 11.71 7.74
CA ILE A 170 14.44 10.71 8.47
C ILE A 170 13.57 10.08 9.54
N PRO A 171 13.37 8.73 9.50
CA PRO A 171 12.61 8.04 10.52
C PRO A 171 13.42 7.90 11.83
N LYS A 172 12.74 8.03 12.97
CA LYS A 172 13.28 7.69 14.28
C LYS A 172 13.20 6.19 14.48
N ILE A 173 14.25 5.58 15.00
CA ILE A 173 14.26 4.14 15.32
C ILE A 173 13.37 3.90 16.52
N LYS A 174 12.18 3.36 16.27
CA LYS A 174 11.21 2.91 17.29
C LYS A 174 10.56 1.62 16.80
N ARG A 175 10.04 0.83 17.73
CA ARG A 175 9.35 -0.41 17.39
C ARG A 175 8.04 -0.15 16.66
N VAL A 176 7.85 -0.80 15.50
CA VAL A 176 6.59 -0.84 14.74
C VAL A 176 5.72 -1.97 15.24
N ARG A 177 4.41 -1.78 15.29
CA ARG A 177 3.44 -2.85 15.51
C ARG A 177 2.44 -2.88 14.36
N MET A 178 2.13 -4.09 13.89
CA MET A 178 1.14 -4.34 12.85
C MET A 178 0.24 -5.49 13.27
N GLU A 179 -1.06 -5.35 13.01
CA GLU A 179 -2.05 -6.39 13.25
C GLU A 179 -2.89 -6.58 11.99
N PHE A 180 -2.91 -7.82 11.49
CA PHE A 180 -3.71 -8.23 10.32
C PHE A 180 -4.95 -8.94 10.84
N GLY A 181 -6.13 -8.40 10.53
CA GLY A 181 -7.41 -9.00 10.85
C GLY A 181 -7.76 -10.17 9.92
N GLU A 182 -8.88 -10.83 10.19
CA GLU A 182 -9.40 -11.91 9.35
C GLU A 182 -9.86 -11.37 8.00
N PRO A 183 -9.76 -12.19 6.92
CA PRO A 183 -10.27 -11.82 5.61
C PRO A 183 -11.78 -11.59 5.65
N MET A 184 -12.21 -10.47 5.09
CA MET A 184 -13.61 -10.12 4.91
C MET A 184 -13.96 -10.19 3.42
N TYR A 185 -15.11 -10.75 3.10
CA TYR A 185 -15.64 -10.85 1.74
C TYR A 185 -16.87 -9.95 1.63
N PHE A 186 -16.95 -9.21 0.53
CA PHE A 186 -18.03 -8.28 0.26
C PHE A 186 -18.70 -8.66 -1.06
N THR A 187 -20.02 -8.78 -1.01
CA THR A 187 -20.88 -9.04 -2.17
C THR A 187 -21.92 -7.94 -2.24
N GLY A 188 -22.34 -7.57 -3.43
CA GLY A 188 -23.34 -6.53 -3.65
C GLY A 188 -23.12 -5.78 -4.94
N ASP A 189 -23.99 -4.84 -5.24
CA ASP A 189 -23.85 -3.95 -6.38
C ASP A 189 -22.95 -2.76 -6.00
N SER A 190 -21.83 -2.61 -6.68
CA SER A 190 -20.88 -1.51 -6.44
C SER A 190 -21.45 -0.13 -6.81
N THR A 191 -22.60 -0.08 -7.50
CA THR A 191 -23.29 1.16 -7.88
C THR A 191 -24.25 1.66 -6.81
N ASP A 192 -24.69 0.80 -5.87
CA ASP A 192 -25.63 1.11 -4.80
C ASP A 192 -24.92 1.42 -3.48
N MET A 193 -24.02 2.39 -3.51
CA MET A 193 -23.22 2.82 -2.34
C MET A 193 -23.74 4.13 -1.74
N ASN A 194 -25.04 4.21 -1.44
CA ASN A 194 -25.61 5.32 -0.69
C ASN A 194 -25.68 5.05 0.80
#